data_68c9d11c9f07eb589e92586cf5addc7a
#
_entry.id   68c9d11c9f07eb589e92586cf5addc7a
#
_cell.length_a   1.000
_cell.length_b   1.000
_cell.length_c   1.000
_cell.angle_alpha   90.00
_cell.angle_beta   90.00
_cell.angle_gamma   90.00
#
_symmetry.space_group_name_H-M   'P 1'
#
loop_
_entity.id
_entity.type
_entity.pdbx_description
1 polymer ?
#
loop_
_entity_poly.entity_id
_entity_poly.type
_entity_poly.pdbx_seq_one_letter_code
_entity_poly.pdbx_strand_id
1 'polypeptide(L)'
;MVFSSLLQASPIPFSPIVRSYSVSDYNAGIQNWSIAQDERGVMYFGNNNGLLEFDGSAWRLYELPTKGIVRAIYISKDGRIYVGSYEEFGYFVRTPYGTLEYHSLKNKVKDFAFHNDEIWDIACVQGEIVFQSFGSLFFYNGNSVEGIRMKNLPLNLFQVGNTFYSQRINGGLYVFAGREMKELIPRKAFGDSDVLAGLPYDDAVLMFTRNQGGFLYRDGRVEKWETECDDIFRKHTINRAVMTKDSCYVVGTISDGIYALDKKGKLIWKVNTDNKLQNNTVLRLYCDDDNNIWTALDEGIAYIHNNSLIYYYEPPFRKIGMVYDVLVRENEAYIASNQGLYWLKDGKTELVPGLEEQAWFVDEWGKQIFCGHNKGTFLISGLKSKLASDVKGGMCME
;
A
#
# COMPACT_ATOMS: atom_id res chain seq x y z
N MET A 1 -28.45 -14.81 -0.27
CA MET A 1 -27.38 -15.58 0.40
C MET A 1 -26.08 -15.02 -0.13
N VAL A 2 -25.42 -14.16 0.66
CA VAL A 2 -24.14 -13.57 0.29
C VAL A 2 -23.07 -14.58 0.68
N PHE A 3 -22.43 -15.19 -0.30
CA PHE A 3 -21.20 -15.95 -0.08
C PHE A 3 -20.09 -14.96 0.32
N SER A 4 -19.85 -14.79 1.61
CA SER A 4 -18.56 -14.34 2.09
C SER A 4 -17.57 -15.48 1.84
N SER A 5 -16.92 -15.48 0.67
CA SER A 5 -15.76 -16.31 0.45
C SER A 5 -14.68 -15.83 1.40
N LEU A 6 -14.44 -16.61 2.45
CA LEU A 6 -13.20 -16.59 3.21
C LEU A 6 -12.07 -16.73 2.18
N LEU A 7 -11.39 -15.63 1.87
CA LEU A 7 -10.08 -15.64 1.23
C LEU A 7 -9.12 -16.33 2.23
N GLN A 8 -9.14 -17.64 2.25
CA GLN A 8 -8.01 -18.40 2.76
C GLN A 8 -6.84 -18.07 1.86
N ALA A 9 -5.73 -17.61 2.44
CA ALA A 9 -4.53 -17.33 1.66
C ALA A 9 -4.23 -18.55 0.80
N SER A 10 -4.38 -18.40 -0.49
CA SER A 10 -4.08 -19.44 -1.46
C SER A 10 -2.57 -19.67 -1.45
N PRO A 11 -2.09 -20.92 -1.41
CA PRO A 11 -0.67 -21.22 -1.61
C PRO A 11 -0.17 -20.85 -3.00
N ILE A 12 -1.05 -20.43 -3.88
CA ILE A 12 -0.73 -19.91 -5.20
C ILE A 12 -0.45 -18.41 -5.05
N PRO A 13 0.71 -17.90 -5.46
CA PRO A 13 1.10 -16.49 -5.32
C PRO A 13 0.38 -15.63 -6.35
N PHE A 14 -0.90 -15.41 -6.13
CA PHE A 14 -1.68 -14.47 -6.93
C PHE A 14 -1.33 -13.04 -6.54
N SER A 15 -1.10 -12.19 -7.54
CA SER A 15 -0.91 -10.76 -7.35
C SER A 15 -2.15 -9.99 -7.78
N PRO A 16 -2.56 -8.93 -7.08
CA PRO A 16 -3.63 -8.05 -7.52
C PRO A 16 -3.23 -7.34 -8.82
N ILE A 17 -4.22 -6.82 -9.54
CA ILE A 17 -3.98 -5.98 -10.71
C ILE A 17 -3.31 -4.69 -10.25
N VAL A 18 -2.19 -4.34 -10.88
CA VAL A 18 -1.45 -3.10 -10.63
C VAL A 18 -1.48 -2.24 -11.89
N ARG A 19 -1.90 -0.98 -11.73
CA ARG A 19 -1.77 0.05 -12.76
C ARG A 19 -0.74 1.07 -12.30
N SER A 20 0.35 1.17 -13.01
CA SER A 20 1.42 2.14 -12.75
C SER A 20 1.24 3.39 -13.59
N TYR A 21 1.53 4.55 -12.98
CA TYR A 21 1.57 5.86 -13.62
C TYR A 21 2.98 6.42 -13.50
N SER A 22 3.62 6.60 -14.64
CA SER A 22 4.96 7.16 -14.75
C SER A 22 4.94 8.69 -14.87
N VAL A 23 6.10 9.31 -14.81
CA VAL A 23 6.26 10.76 -15.04
C VAL A 23 5.62 11.21 -16.35
N SER A 24 5.67 10.38 -17.41
CA SER A 24 5.05 10.69 -18.70
C SER A 24 3.52 10.71 -18.66
N ASP A 25 2.89 10.04 -17.71
CA ASP A 25 1.43 10.02 -17.55
C ASP A 25 0.93 11.30 -16.87
N TYR A 26 1.63 11.78 -15.83
CA TYR A 26 1.21 12.93 -15.03
C TYR A 26 2.03 14.20 -15.26
N ASN A 27 3.09 14.15 -16.07
CA ASN A 27 3.92 15.28 -16.50
C ASN A 27 4.38 16.21 -15.36
N ALA A 28 4.98 15.64 -14.30
CA ALA A 28 5.47 16.36 -13.13
C ALA A 28 6.77 15.74 -12.57
N GLY A 29 7.13 16.02 -11.32
CA GLY A 29 8.33 15.50 -10.69
C GLY A 29 8.28 13.98 -10.45
N ILE A 30 9.42 13.35 -10.32
CA ILE A 30 9.57 11.89 -10.20
C ILE A 30 8.96 11.36 -8.92
N GLN A 31 9.25 12.01 -7.77
CA GLN A 31 8.85 11.53 -6.44
C GLN A 31 7.48 12.06 -6.04
N ASN A 32 6.70 11.18 -5.41
CA ASN A 32 5.41 11.50 -4.82
C ASN A 32 5.43 11.16 -3.33
N TRP A 33 5.03 12.10 -2.46
CA TRP A 33 5.28 12.06 -1.01
C TRP A 33 4.05 11.80 -0.15
N SER A 34 2.89 12.23 -0.60
CA SER A 34 1.63 12.14 0.12
C SER A 34 0.47 11.88 -0.83
N ILE A 35 -0.62 11.31 -0.28
CA ILE A 35 -1.84 10.98 -1.03
C ILE A 35 -3.02 11.36 -0.16
N ALA A 36 -4.06 11.93 -0.80
CA ALA A 36 -5.37 12.15 -0.19
C ALA A 36 -6.47 12.03 -1.25
N GLN A 37 -7.69 11.73 -0.81
CA GLN A 37 -8.89 11.68 -1.65
C GLN A 37 -9.93 12.64 -1.10
N ASP A 38 -10.61 13.41 -1.97
CA ASP A 38 -11.73 14.24 -1.57
C ASP A 38 -13.07 13.49 -1.65
N GLU A 39 -14.14 14.09 -1.12
CA GLU A 39 -15.49 13.51 -1.07
C GLU A 39 -16.09 13.21 -2.46
N ARG A 40 -15.49 13.71 -3.54
CA ARG A 40 -15.90 13.46 -4.93
C ARG A 40 -15.13 12.30 -5.56
N GLY A 41 -14.20 11.67 -4.81
CA GLY A 41 -13.33 10.61 -5.31
C GLY A 41 -12.10 11.11 -6.05
N VAL A 42 -11.85 12.43 -6.12
CA VAL A 42 -10.66 12.99 -6.77
C VAL A 42 -9.43 12.72 -5.91
N MET A 43 -8.37 12.21 -6.53
CA MET A 43 -7.12 11.90 -5.87
C MET A 43 -6.14 13.06 -5.95
N TYR A 44 -5.40 13.29 -4.87
CA TYR A 44 -4.36 14.30 -4.78
C TYR A 44 -3.05 13.68 -4.33
N PHE A 45 -1.95 14.11 -4.98
CA PHE A 45 -0.61 13.62 -4.66
C PHE A 45 0.33 14.81 -4.43
N GLY A 46 1.06 14.76 -3.31
CA GLY A 46 2.16 15.69 -3.07
C GLY A 46 3.37 15.27 -3.89
N ASN A 47 3.81 16.13 -4.79
CA ASN A 47 4.83 15.85 -5.78
C ASN A 47 6.01 16.83 -5.65
N ASN A 48 7.16 16.49 -6.22
CA ASN A 48 8.33 17.37 -6.25
C ASN A 48 8.06 18.73 -6.91
N ASN A 49 7.06 18.81 -7.81
CA ASN A 49 6.75 20.04 -8.54
C ASN A 49 5.50 20.75 -8.00
N GLY A 50 4.83 20.21 -6.95
CA GLY A 50 3.62 20.81 -6.40
C GLY A 50 2.54 19.80 -6.03
N LEU A 51 1.28 20.18 -6.15
CA LEU A 51 0.11 19.35 -5.93
C LEU A 51 -0.39 18.77 -7.26
N LEU A 52 -0.38 17.44 -7.38
CA LEU A 52 -1.04 16.75 -8.50
C LEU A 52 -2.49 16.44 -8.12
N GLU A 53 -3.41 16.66 -9.06
CA GLU A 53 -4.81 16.25 -9.02
C GLU A 53 -5.06 15.19 -10.09
N PHE A 54 -5.79 14.12 -9.74
CA PHE A 54 -6.24 13.09 -10.68
C PHE A 54 -7.74 12.85 -10.51
N ASP A 55 -8.52 13.14 -11.54
CA ASP A 55 -9.99 13.02 -11.54
C ASP A 55 -10.50 11.65 -12.05
N GLY A 56 -9.61 10.66 -12.17
CA GLY A 56 -9.90 9.34 -12.76
C GLY A 56 -9.58 9.25 -14.26
N SER A 57 -9.42 10.39 -14.93
CA SER A 57 -9.19 10.50 -16.37
C SER A 57 -7.96 11.36 -16.69
N ALA A 58 -7.84 12.52 -16.07
CA ALA A 58 -6.81 13.51 -16.38
C ALA A 58 -5.99 13.91 -15.15
N TRP A 59 -4.71 14.15 -15.37
CA TRP A 59 -3.78 14.68 -14.40
C TRP A 59 -3.66 16.20 -14.55
N ARG A 60 -3.60 16.94 -13.44
CA ARG A 60 -3.36 18.37 -13.38
C ARG A 60 -2.34 18.69 -12.30
N LEU A 61 -1.34 19.52 -12.63
CA LEU A 61 -0.35 20.00 -11.69
C LEU A 61 -0.69 21.43 -11.25
N TYR A 62 -0.68 21.67 -9.95
CA TYR A 62 -0.79 22.99 -9.32
C TYR A 62 0.49 23.30 -8.57
N GLU A 63 1.27 24.23 -9.10
CA GLU A 63 2.52 24.67 -8.47
C GLU A 63 2.24 25.60 -7.28
N LEU A 64 3.07 25.51 -6.25
CA LEU A 64 3.12 26.53 -5.20
C LEU A 64 3.82 27.81 -5.71
N PRO A 65 3.53 29.01 -5.13
CA PRO A 65 4.24 30.22 -5.49
C PRO A 65 5.76 30.13 -5.35
N THR A 66 6.22 29.32 -4.39
CA THR A 66 7.63 29.01 -4.15
C THR A 66 8.23 27.99 -5.11
N LYS A 67 7.40 27.35 -5.96
CA LYS A 67 7.75 26.18 -6.79
C LYS A 67 8.36 25.03 -5.95
N GLY A 68 7.96 24.92 -4.70
CA GLY A 68 8.46 23.95 -3.75
C GLY A 68 7.77 22.60 -3.86
N ILE A 69 8.42 21.59 -3.28
CA ILE A 69 7.90 20.23 -3.15
C ILE A 69 6.70 20.23 -2.20
N VAL A 70 5.60 19.55 -2.55
CA VAL A 70 4.52 19.27 -1.61
C VAL A 70 4.81 17.92 -0.92
N ARG A 71 5.11 17.97 0.39
CA ARG A 71 5.41 16.79 1.21
C ARG A 71 4.20 16.20 1.91
N ALA A 72 3.28 17.05 2.32
CA ALA A 72 2.12 16.67 3.10
C ALA A 72 0.83 17.21 2.50
N ILE A 73 -0.24 16.42 2.58
CA ILE A 73 -1.60 16.82 2.18
C ILE A 73 -2.56 16.40 3.29
N TYR A 74 -3.51 17.27 3.59
CA TYR A 74 -4.68 16.97 4.41
C TYR A 74 -5.92 17.64 3.81
N ILE A 75 -7.00 16.91 3.64
CA ILE A 75 -8.27 17.46 3.12
C ILE A 75 -9.25 17.57 4.29
N SER A 76 -9.73 18.79 4.53
CA SER A 76 -10.71 19.07 5.58
C SER A 76 -12.14 18.83 5.09
N LYS A 77 -13.07 18.68 6.02
CA LYS A 77 -14.50 18.45 5.73
C LYS A 77 -15.15 19.59 4.94
N ASP A 78 -14.61 20.80 4.99
CA ASP A 78 -15.05 21.93 4.18
C ASP A 78 -14.43 21.98 2.76
N GLY A 79 -13.72 20.92 2.38
CA GLY A 79 -13.14 20.74 1.04
C GLY A 79 -11.85 21.50 0.79
N ARG A 80 -11.24 22.14 1.80
CA ARG A 80 -9.92 22.75 1.67
C ARG A 80 -8.84 21.67 1.64
N ILE A 81 -7.90 21.82 0.69
CA ILE A 81 -6.78 20.91 0.53
C ILE A 81 -5.54 21.58 1.13
N TYR A 82 -5.24 21.25 2.39
CA TYR A 82 -4.06 21.76 3.07
C TYR A 82 -2.81 21.06 2.55
N VAL A 83 -1.76 21.86 2.30
CA VAL A 83 -0.47 21.37 1.79
C VAL A 83 0.69 21.95 2.58
N GLY A 84 1.75 21.14 2.68
CA GLY A 84 2.98 21.52 3.36
C GLY A 84 4.20 21.31 2.48
N SER A 85 5.12 22.28 2.53
CA SER A 85 6.37 22.37 1.76
C SER A 85 7.52 22.86 2.66
N TYR A 86 8.65 23.18 2.06
CA TYR A 86 9.78 23.79 2.75
C TYR A 86 9.50 25.28 3.09
N GLU A 87 9.40 25.59 4.35
CA GLU A 87 9.07 26.93 4.89
C GLU A 87 7.86 27.58 4.20
N GLU A 88 6.96 26.79 3.67
CA GLU A 88 5.71 27.23 3.04
C GLU A 88 4.61 26.21 3.35
N PHE A 89 3.44 26.69 3.73
CA PHE A 89 2.25 25.88 3.94
C PHE A 89 0.99 26.74 3.79
N GLY A 90 -0.08 26.10 3.43
CA GLY A 90 -1.36 26.76 3.18
C GLY A 90 -2.41 25.78 2.71
N TYR A 91 -3.35 26.25 1.95
CA TYR A 91 -4.41 25.41 1.41
C TYR A 91 -4.83 25.85 0.01
N PHE A 92 -5.30 24.89 -0.77
CA PHE A 92 -6.01 25.15 -2.01
C PHE A 92 -7.52 25.15 -1.78
N VAL A 93 -8.22 25.99 -2.51
CA VAL A 93 -9.68 26.05 -2.60
C VAL A 93 -10.08 25.87 -4.05
N ARG A 94 -11.13 25.10 -4.29
CA ARG A 94 -11.67 24.94 -5.62
C ARG A 94 -12.50 26.18 -6.01
N THR A 95 -12.14 26.77 -7.13
CA THR A 95 -12.87 27.90 -7.69
C THR A 95 -14.19 27.44 -8.35
N PRO A 96 -15.14 28.35 -8.60
CA PRO A 96 -16.35 28.04 -9.39
C PRO A 96 -16.07 27.49 -10.79
N TYR A 97 -14.88 27.74 -11.31
CA TYR A 97 -14.44 27.28 -12.66
C TYR A 97 -13.80 25.87 -12.61
N GLY A 98 -13.71 25.25 -11.41
CA GLY A 98 -13.17 23.91 -11.23
C GLY A 98 -11.64 23.83 -11.06
N THR A 99 -10.92 24.95 -11.14
CA THR A 99 -9.48 25.03 -10.85
C THR A 99 -9.21 25.17 -9.36
N LEU A 100 -7.98 24.95 -8.93
CA LEU A 100 -7.55 25.19 -7.55
C LEU A 100 -6.79 26.50 -7.43
N GLU A 101 -7.10 27.29 -6.39
CA GLU A 101 -6.40 28.52 -6.01
C GLU A 101 -5.71 28.34 -4.67
N TYR A 102 -4.43 28.73 -4.59
CA TYR A 102 -3.61 28.58 -3.40
C TYR A 102 -3.68 29.78 -2.47
N HIS A 103 -3.81 29.55 -1.18
CA HIS A 103 -3.78 30.53 -0.10
C HIS A 103 -2.69 30.19 0.90
N SER A 104 -1.60 30.98 0.93
CA SER A 104 -0.51 30.82 1.89
C SER A 104 -0.95 31.18 3.31
N LEU A 105 -0.53 30.37 4.27
CA LEU A 105 -0.70 30.62 5.71
C LEU A 105 0.60 31.10 6.37
N LYS A 106 1.74 31.08 5.68
CA LYS A 106 3.03 31.50 6.22
C LYS A 106 2.98 32.91 6.83
N ASN A 107 2.36 33.84 6.12
CA ASN A 107 2.25 35.23 6.57
C ASN A 107 1.29 35.45 7.75
N LYS A 108 0.54 34.42 8.16
CA LYS A 108 -0.31 34.44 9.36
C LYS A 108 0.42 34.01 10.62
N VAL A 109 1.64 33.51 10.49
CA VAL A 109 2.51 33.15 11.61
C VAL A 109 3.14 34.41 12.16
N LYS A 110 2.92 34.72 13.45
CA LYS A 110 3.49 35.89 14.12
C LYS A 110 4.58 35.45 15.09
N ASP A 111 5.58 36.30 15.27
CA ASP A 111 6.64 36.15 16.29
C ASP A 111 7.37 34.79 16.24
N PHE A 112 7.55 34.26 15.03
CA PHE A 112 8.24 33.01 14.78
C PHE A 112 9.26 33.13 13.65
N ALA A 113 10.50 32.74 13.92
CA ALA A 113 11.55 32.67 12.91
C ALA A 113 11.60 31.25 12.34
N PHE A 114 11.35 31.12 11.06
CA PHE A 114 11.51 29.83 10.33
C PHE A 114 12.99 29.47 10.29
N HIS A 115 13.27 28.16 10.41
CA HIS A 115 14.62 27.63 10.39
C HIS A 115 14.61 26.19 9.87
N ASN A 116 14.68 26.03 8.56
CA ASN A 116 14.61 24.73 7.87
C ASN A 116 13.33 23.94 8.23
N ASP A 117 12.19 24.63 8.33
CA ASP A 117 10.92 24.03 8.69
C ASP A 117 10.24 23.45 7.43
N GLU A 118 10.61 22.22 7.04
CA GLU A 118 9.93 21.46 6.01
C GLU A 118 8.75 20.70 6.63
N ILE A 119 7.55 20.89 6.09
CA ILE A 119 6.32 20.32 6.62
C ILE A 119 6.14 18.89 6.10
N TRP A 120 6.19 17.91 6.99
CA TRP A 120 6.13 16.49 6.67
C TRP A 120 4.78 15.83 6.91
N ASP A 121 4.00 16.32 7.86
CA ASP A 121 2.67 15.82 8.16
C ASP A 121 1.70 16.96 8.47
N ILE A 122 0.42 16.75 8.16
CA ILE A 122 -0.69 17.66 8.45
C ILE A 122 -1.84 16.84 9.03
N ALA A 123 -2.44 17.32 10.11
CA ALA A 123 -3.59 16.70 10.74
C ALA A 123 -4.56 17.74 11.32
N CYS A 124 -5.82 17.35 11.53
CA CYS A 124 -6.77 18.14 12.30
C CYS A 124 -6.80 17.63 13.73
N VAL A 125 -6.19 18.36 14.65
CA VAL A 125 -6.09 18.02 16.08
C VAL A 125 -7.00 18.95 16.86
N GLN A 126 -8.04 18.41 17.51
CA GLN A 126 -8.99 19.17 18.33
C GLN A 126 -9.62 20.39 17.61
N GLY A 127 -9.83 20.29 16.29
CA GLY A 127 -10.45 21.32 15.46
C GLY A 127 -9.47 22.34 14.88
N GLU A 128 -8.19 22.28 15.23
CA GLU A 128 -7.13 23.08 14.59
C GLU A 128 -6.36 22.25 13.55
N ILE A 129 -5.95 22.90 12.48
CA ILE A 129 -5.06 22.25 11.49
C ILE A 129 -3.62 22.41 12.00
N VAL A 130 -2.95 21.29 12.20
CA VAL A 130 -1.58 21.23 12.68
C VAL A 130 -0.66 20.82 11.54
N PHE A 131 0.32 21.69 11.23
CA PHE A 131 1.39 21.42 10.31
C PHE A 131 2.65 21.06 11.10
N GLN A 132 3.23 19.90 10.81
CA GLN A 132 4.41 19.39 11.50
C GLN A 132 5.66 19.48 10.63
N SER A 133 6.69 20.17 11.12
CA SER A 133 8.08 19.99 10.68
C SER A 133 8.86 19.13 11.68
N PHE A 134 10.11 18.77 11.38
CA PHE A 134 10.95 18.07 12.37
C PHE A 134 11.32 18.96 13.57
N GLY A 135 11.24 20.28 13.43
CA GLY A 135 11.62 21.23 14.50
C GLY A 135 10.46 22.00 15.11
N SER A 136 9.27 21.96 14.52
CA SER A 136 8.18 22.85 14.89
C SER A 136 6.81 22.28 14.62
N LEU A 137 5.82 22.80 15.35
CA LEU A 137 4.40 22.61 15.07
C LEU A 137 3.76 23.98 14.82
N PHE A 138 2.88 24.05 13.81
CA PHE A 138 2.13 25.25 13.48
C PHE A 138 0.63 24.94 13.58
N PHE A 139 -0.07 25.63 14.47
CA PHE A 139 -1.49 25.43 14.76
C PHE A 139 -2.30 26.54 14.08
N TYR A 140 -3.14 26.15 13.14
CA TYR A 140 -4.05 27.05 12.44
C TYR A 140 -5.48 26.89 12.93
N ASN A 141 -6.05 27.92 13.53
CA ASN A 141 -7.40 27.95 14.11
C ASN A 141 -8.48 28.54 13.17
N GLY A 142 -8.18 28.72 11.88
CA GLY A 142 -9.03 29.40 10.91
C GLY A 142 -8.70 30.86 10.67
N ASN A 143 -8.10 31.57 11.62
CA ASN A 143 -7.75 33.00 11.53
C ASN A 143 -6.24 33.27 11.57
N SER A 144 -5.55 32.71 12.54
CA SER A 144 -4.14 32.91 12.82
C SER A 144 -3.41 31.58 12.91
N VAL A 145 -2.09 31.63 12.77
CA VAL A 145 -1.20 30.48 12.96
C VAL A 145 -0.28 30.78 14.14
N GLU A 146 -0.24 29.86 15.10
CA GLU A 146 0.74 29.85 16.18
C GLU A 146 1.84 28.85 15.88
N GLY A 147 3.09 29.29 15.86
CA GLY A 147 4.26 28.43 15.67
C GLY A 147 4.91 28.09 17.04
N ILE A 148 5.13 26.81 17.29
CA ILE A 148 5.78 26.31 18.50
C ILE A 148 7.04 25.55 18.12
N ARG A 149 8.20 26.02 18.61
CA ARG A 149 9.47 25.32 18.46
C ARG A 149 9.53 24.13 19.40
N MET A 150 9.78 22.96 18.86
CA MET A 150 9.82 21.71 19.60
C MET A 150 11.22 21.42 20.13
N LYS A 151 11.34 21.17 21.44
CA LYS A 151 12.61 20.72 22.05
C LYS A 151 12.98 19.28 21.64
N ASN A 152 11.97 18.48 21.35
CA ASN A 152 12.09 17.07 20.98
C ASN A 152 11.52 16.92 19.58
N LEU A 153 12.35 16.58 18.63
CA LEU A 153 12.06 16.58 17.22
C LEU A 153 11.02 15.49 16.86
N PRO A 154 9.78 15.85 16.44
CA PRO A 154 8.81 14.89 15.96
C PRO A 154 9.26 14.32 14.62
N LEU A 155 9.19 12.99 14.47
CA LEU A 155 9.51 12.29 13.23
C LEU A 155 8.29 12.24 12.32
N ASN A 156 7.15 11.84 12.88
CA ASN A 156 5.86 11.72 12.18
C ASN A 156 4.69 11.98 13.12
N LEU A 157 3.53 12.17 12.52
CA LEU A 157 2.24 12.32 13.19
C LEU A 157 1.24 11.35 12.57
N PHE A 158 0.51 10.60 13.39
CA PHE A 158 -0.56 9.74 12.91
C PHE A 158 -1.72 9.68 13.92
N GLN A 159 -2.90 9.34 13.42
CA GLN A 159 -4.12 9.28 14.21
C GLN A 159 -4.69 7.87 14.23
N VAL A 160 -5.11 7.40 15.41
CA VAL A 160 -5.92 6.18 15.56
C VAL A 160 -7.11 6.49 16.45
N GLY A 161 -8.31 6.34 15.92
CA GLY A 161 -9.52 6.82 16.57
C GLY A 161 -9.48 8.33 16.83
N ASN A 162 -9.64 8.74 18.07
CA ASN A 162 -9.56 10.14 18.48
C ASN A 162 -8.19 10.54 19.06
N THR A 163 -7.22 9.62 19.05
CA THR A 163 -5.90 9.85 19.64
C THR A 163 -4.88 10.16 18.55
N PHE A 164 -4.13 11.26 18.76
CA PHE A 164 -3.01 11.65 17.92
C PHE A 164 -1.69 11.23 18.57
N TYR A 165 -0.91 10.51 17.79
CA TYR A 165 0.40 9.99 18.18
C TYR A 165 1.50 10.71 17.42
N SER A 166 2.63 10.91 18.06
CA SER A 166 3.84 11.44 17.43
C SER A 166 5.05 10.60 17.86
N GLN A 167 5.75 10.03 16.92
CA GLN A 167 7.04 9.42 17.15
C GLN A 167 8.11 10.51 17.24
N ARG A 168 9.00 10.45 18.22
CA ARG A 168 10.18 11.31 18.29
C ARG A 168 11.39 10.68 17.63
N ILE A 169 12.20 11.50 16.97
CA ILE A 169 13.49 11.05 16.44
C ILE A 169 14.36 10.54 17.59
N ASN A 170 14.76 9.29 17.53
CA ASN A 170 15.54 8.58 18.55
C ASN A 170 14.89 8.58 19.96
N GLY A 171 13.59 8.79 20.03
CA GLY A 171 12.80 8.84 21.27
C GLY A 171 11.65 7.87 21.30
N GLY A 172 10.79 7.97 22.32
CA GLY A 172 9.59 7.19 22.48
C GLY A 172 8.44 7.67 21.60
N LEU A 173 7.30 7.01 21.75
CA LEU A 173 6.03 7.40 21.17
C LEU A 173 5.29 8.32 22.15
N TYR A 174 4.76 9.42 21.64
CA TYR A 174 4.05 10.46 22.38
C TYR A 174 2.62 10.58 21.93
N VAL A 175 1.76 11.12 22.79
CA VAL A 175 0.40 11.52 22.49
C VAL A 175 0.21 13.01 22.72
N PHE A 176 -0.69 13.61 21.92
CA PHE A 176 -1.11 14.99 22.15
C PHE A 176 -2.07 15.07 23.34
N ALA A 177 -1.75 15.93 24.30
CA ALA A 177 -2.59 16.34 25.43
C ALA A 177 -2.80 17.86 25.35
N GLY A 178 -3.79 18.31 24.60
CA GLY A 178 -3.92 19.70 24.18
C GLY A 178 -2.80 20.06 23.18
N ARG A 179 -2.00 21.09 23.50
CA ARG A 179 -0.82 21.51 22.70
C ARG A 179 0.51 20.93 23.21
N GLU A 180 0.47 20.11 24.24
CA GLU A 180 1.64 19.43 24.78
C GLU A 180 1.69 17.98 24.27
N MET A 181 2.88 17.45 24.18
CA MET A 181 3.14 16.05 23.88
C MET A 181 3.66 15.34 25.13
N LYS A 182 2.96 14.27 25.56
CA LYS A 182 3.35 13.42 26.68
C LYS A 182 3.83 12.06 26.19
N GLU A 183 4.95 11.60 26.73
CA GLU A 183 5.46 10.27 26.42
C GLU A 183 4.46 9.22 26.87
N LEU A 184 4.06 8.34 25.95
CA LEU A 184 3.14 7.25 26.17
C LEU A 184 3.90 5.93 26.33
N ILE A 185 4.85 5.68 25.42
CA ILE A 185 5.57 4.42 25.33
C ILE A 185 7.04 4.74 25.06
N PRO A 186 7.97 4.25 25.91
CA PRO A 186 9.39 4.42 25.67
C PRO A 186 9.85 3.61 24.43
N ARG A 187 10.81 4.12 23.68
CA ARG A 187 11.36 3.51 22.46
C ARG A 187 11.80 2.05 22.66
N LYS A 188 12.33 1.74 23.84
CA LYS A 188 12.78 0.39 24.23
C LYS A 188 11.66 -0.66 24.15
N ALA A 189 10.39 -0.29 24.36
CA ALA A 189 9.27 -1.21 24.25
C ALA A 189 9.07 -1.74 22.82
N PHE A 190 9.62 -1.04 21.82
CA PHE A 190 9.60 -1.42 20.40
C PHE A 190 10.96 -1.94 19.91
N GLY A 191 11.79 -2.49 20.79
CA GLY A 191 13.14 -2.98 20.44
C GLY A 191 14.06 -1.89 19.90
N ASP A 192 13.99 -0.69 20.49
CA ASP A 192 14.75 0.51 20.08
C ASP A 192 14.51 0.95 18.62
N SER A 193 13.33 0.65 18.09
CA SER A 193 12.90 1.03 16.75
C SER A 193 11.87 2.19 16.78
N ASP A 194 11.83 3.00 15.72
CA ASP A 194 10.87 4.09 15.59
C ASP A 194 9.54 3.56 15.04
N VAL A 195 8.41 4.02 15.61
CA VAL A 195 7.06 3.72 15.11
C VAL A 195 6.76 4.62 13.92
N LEU A 196 6.42 4.04 12.76
CA LEU A 196 6.18 4.77 11.52
C LEU A 196 4.70 4.80 11.10
N ALA A 197 3.88 3.92 11.66
CA ALA A 197 2.43 3.92 11.44
C ALA A 197 1.72 3.30 12.64
N GLY A 198 0.50 3.76 12.92
CA GLY A 198 -0.43 3.15 13.86
C GLY A 198 -1.78 2.95 13.19
N LEU A 199 -2.37 1.77 13.38
CA LEU A 199 -3.63 1.37 12.75
C LEU A 199 -4.58 0.74 13.78
N PRO A 200 -5.90 0.84 13.58
CA PRO A 200 -6.86 0.16 14.45
C PRO A 200 -6.69 -1.36 14.42
N TYR A 201 -6.82 -2.01 15.58
CA TYR A 201 -6.83 -3.45 15.73
C TYR A 201 -7.75 -3.84 16.90
N ASP A 202 -9.02 -4.11 16.64
CA ASP A 202 -10.06 -4.31 17.66
C ASP A 202 -10.05 -3.17 18.72
N ASP A 203 -9.77 -3.52 19.97
CA ASP A 203 -9.62 -2.61 21.12
C ASP A 203 -8.15 -2.13 21.32
N ALA A 204 -7.22 -2.54 20.43
CA ALA A 204 -5.82 -2.21 20.47
C ALA A 204 -5.42 -1.25 19.33
N VAL A 205 -4.17 -0.80 19.36
CA VAL A 205 -3.50 -0.11 18.26
C VAL A 205 -2.38 -1.00 17.74
N LEU A 206 -2.44 -1.36 16.46
CA LEU A 206 -1.34 -2.03 15.78
C LEU A 206 -0.33 -0.98 15.31
N MET A 207 0.87 -1.06 15.81
CA MET A 207 1.96 -0.13 15.55
C MET A 207 3.04 -0.82 14.70
N PHE A 208 3.34 -0.27 13.54
CA PHE A 208 4.42 -0.72 12.67
C PHE A 208 5.68 0.08 12.93
N THR A 209 6.76 -0.63 13.20
CA THR A 209 8.07 -0.05 13.46
C THR A 209 8.98 -0.14 12.24
N ARG A 210 10.01 0.68 12.21
CA ARG A 210 10.96 0.77 11.09
C ARG A 210 11.54 -0.59 10.68
N ASN A 211 11.98 -1.40 11.64
CA ASN A 211 12.74 -2.64 11.40
C ASN A 211 12.48 -3.78 12.41
N GLN A 212 11.43 -3.67 13.23
CA GLN A 212 11.04 -4.72 14.19
C GLN A 212 9.63 -5.28 13.89
N GLY A 213 9.02 -4.91 12.73
CA GLY A 213 7.68 -5.33 12.35
C GLY A 213 6.58 -4.70 13.19
N GLY A 214 5.49 -5.44 13.46
CA GLY A 214 4.30 -4.97 14.14
C GLY A 214 4.30 -5.22 15.65
N PHE A 215 3.63 -4.33 16.40
CA PHE A 215 3.37 -4.46 17.84
C PHE A 215 1.95 -4.03 18.15
N LEU A 216 1.28 -4.75 19.04
CA LEU A 216 -0.02 -4.39 19.58
C LEU A 216 0.16 -3.61 20.87
N TYR A 217 -0.45 -2.43 20.93
CA TYR A 217 -0.56 -1.63 22.15
C TYR A 217 -1.98 -1.67 22.68
N ARG A 218 -2.14 -2.16 23.91
CA ARG A 218 -3.42 -2.24 24.61
C ARG A 218 -3.20 -1.99 26.10
N ASP A 219 -3.94 -1.05 26.69
CA ASP A 219 -3.97 -0.78 28.14
C ASP A 219 -2.57 -0.64 28.78
N GLY A 220 -1.68 0.09 28.12
CA GLY A 220 -0.31 0.33 28.62
C GLY A 220 0.67 -0.83 28.35
N ARG A 221 0.25 -1.91 27.71
CA ARG A 221 1.11 -3.05 27.36
C ARG A 221 1.43 -3.04 25.88
N VAL A 222 2.65 -3.45 25.56
CA VAL A 222 3.15 -3.60 24.19
C VAL A 222 3.51 -5.06 23.99
N GLU A 223 2.91 -5.71 23.00
CA GLU A 223 3.14 -7.11 22.66
C GLU A 223 3.53 -7.22 21.19
N LYS A 224 4.41 -8.16 20.86
CA LYS A 224 4.79 -8.41 19.47
C LYS A 224 3.57 -8.95 18.68
N TRP A 225 3.33 -8.39 17.50
CA TRP A 225 2.40 -8.95 16.51
C TRP A 225 3.21 -9.74 15.48
N GLU A 226 3.18 -11.08 15.62
CA GLU A 226 3.93 -11.99 14.76
C GLU A 226 3.31 -12.08 13.37
N THR A 227 4.15 -12.08 12.33
CA THR A 227 3.72 -12.18 10.93
C THR A 227 4.61 -13.12 10.12
N GLU A 228 4.09 -13.65 9.01
CA GLU A 228 4.88 -14.40 8.03
C GLU A 228 5.96 -13.53 7.34
N CYS A 229 5.88 -12.20 7.49
CA CYS A 229 6.78 -11.25 6.85
C CYS A 229 7.82 -10.62 7.80
N ASP A 230 7.95 -11.07 9.04
CA ASP A 230 8.81 -10.43 10.03
C ASP A 230 10.29 -10.37 9.61
N ASP A 231 10.82 -11.43 8.99
CA ASP A 231 12.19 -11.45 8.46
C ASP A 231 12.38 -10.43 7.32
N ILE A 232 11.36 -10.31 6.49
CA ILE A 232 11.33 -9.35 5.38
C ILE A 232 11.32 -7.93 5.93
N PHE A 233 10.47 -7.64 6.90
CA PHE A 233 10.35 -6.32 7.51
C PHE A 233 11.61 -5.89 8.27
N ARG A 234 12.34 -6.84 8.86
CA ARG A 234 13.66 -6.56 9.44
C ARG A 234 14.68 -6.16 8.38
N LYS A 235 14.64 -6.80 7.22
CA LYS A 235 15.62 -6.60 6.15
C LYS A 235 15.32 -5.37 5.27
N HIS A 236 14.04 -5.11 4.97
CA HIS A 236 13.63 -4.16 3.93
C HIS A 236 13.05 -2.85 4.45
N THR A 237 13.07 -2.62 5.74
CA THR A 237 12.66 -1.38 6.39
C THR A 237 11.23 -0.95 6.05
N ILE A 238 10.30 -1.09 6.98
CA ILE A 238 8.95 -0.54 6.84
C ILE A 238 9.03 0.99 6.77
N ASN A 239 8.24 1.59 5.89
CA ASN A 239 8.10 3.04 5.80
C ASN A 239 6.68 3.52 6.11
N ARG A 240 5.66 2.83 5.61
CA ARG A 240 4.25 3.20 5.79
C ARG A 240 3.39 1.94 5.94
N ALA A 241 2.23 2.11 6.56
CA ALA A 241 1.18 1.10 6.57
C ALA A 241 -0.20 1.75 6.53
N VAL A 242 -1.17 1.07 5.93
CA VAL A 242 -2.59 1.45 5.95
C VAL A 242 -3.44 0.21 6.21
N MET A 243 -4.67 0.42 6.70
CA MET A 243 -5.66 -0.62 6.84
C MET A 243 -6.71 -0.47 5.75
N THR A 244 -7.08 -1.57 5.13
CA THR A 244 -8.19 -1.65 4.17
C THR A 244 -9.54 -1.71 4.90
N LYS A 245 -10.65 -1.45 4.18
CA LYS A 245 -12.00 -1.48 4.77
C LYS A 245 -12.43 -2.89 5.23
N ASP A 246 -11.84 -3.93 4.67
CA ASP A 246 -12.00 -5.33 5.05
C ASP A 246 -10.97 -5.81 6.09
N SER A 247 -10.31 -4.87 6.77
CA SER A 247 -9.39 -5.11 7.89
C SER A 247 -8.12 -5.89 7.52
N CYS A 248 -7.62 -5.76 6.29
CA CYS A 248 -6.29 -6.18 5.92
C CYS A 248 -5.27 -5.06 6.20
N TYR A 249 -4.05 -5.42 6.51
CA TYR A 249 -2.96 -4.48 6.78
C TYR A 249 -1.99 -4.45 5.61
N VAL A 250 -1.91 -3.31 4.93
CA VAL A 250 -1.03 -3.11 3.78
C VAL A 250 0.19 -2.34 4.22
N VAL A 251 1.36 -2.96 4.08
CA VAL A 251 2.65 -2.45 4.57
C VAL A 251 3.56 -2.17 3.39
N GLY A 252 4.05 -0.94 3.29
CA GLY A 252 5.01 -0.50 2.29
C GLY A 252 6.42 -0.44 2.87
N THR A 253 7.39 -0.94 2.10
CA THR A 253 8.81 -0.97 2.46
C THR A 253 9.63 0.01 1.65
N ILE A 254 10.88 0.23 2.06
CA ILE A 254 11.83 1.09 1.33
C ILE A 254 12.46 0.37 0.13
N SER A 255 12.58 -0.96 0.16
CA SER A 255 13.39 -1.66 -0.85
C SER A 255 12.79 -2.94 -1.43
N ASP A 256 11.56 -3.32 -1.03
CA ASP A 256 10.95 -4.56 -1.52
C ASP A 256 9.42 -4.46 -1.74
N GLY A 257 8.92 -3.24 -1.96
CA GLY A 257 7.53 -3.00 -2.36
C GLY A 257 6.53 -3.13 -1.22
N ILE A 258 5.39 -3.77 -1.50
CA ILE A 258 4.16 -3.71 -0.70
C ILE A 258 3.70 -5.12 -0.34
N TYR A 259 3.24 -5.28 0.91
CA TYR A 259 2.75 -6.53 1.46
C TYR A 259 1.36 -6.32 2.07
N ALA A 260 0.40 -7.15 1.73
CA ALA A 260 -0.91 -7.19 2.39
C ALA A 260 -0.97 -8.40 3.32
N LEU A 261 -1.35 -8.16 4.56
CA LEU A 261 -1.46 -9.15 5.61
C LEU A 261 -2.90 -9.21 6.13
N ASP A 262 -3.35 -10.40 6.45
CA ASP A 262 -4.59 -10.55 7.20
C ASP A 262 -4.40 -10.15 8.67
N LYS A 263 -5.50 -10.16 9.42
CA LYS A 263 -5.51 -9.82 10.84
C LYS A 263 -4.64 -10.74 11.70
N LYS A 264 -4.32 -11.94 11.22
CA LYS A 264 -3.45 -12.91 11.91
C LYS A 264 -1.99 -12.78 11.51
N GLY A 265 -1.64 -11.81 10.66
CA GLY A 265 -0.27 -11.61 10.16
C GLY A 265 0.11 -12.55 9.01
N LYS A 266 -0.85 -13.26 8.42
CA LYS A 266 -0.61 -14.11 7.27
C LYS A 266 -0.56 -13.28 5.99
N LEU A 267 0.38 -13.59 5.09
CA LEU A 267 0.53 -12.91 3.81
C LEU A 267 -0.64 -13.24 2.87
N ILE A 268 -1.33 -12.21 2.38
CA ILE A 268 -2.39 -12.32 1.37
C ILE A 268 -1.80 -12.15 -0.03
N TRP A 269 -1.07 -11.06 -0.26
CA TRP A 269 -0.40 -10.77 -1.52
C TRP A 269 0.83 -9.87 -1.31
N LYS A 270 1.74 -9.93 -2.28
CA LYS A 270 2.92 -9.07 -2.39
C LYS A 270 2.95 -8.41 -3.77
N VAL A 271 3.34 -7.13 -3.82
CA VAL A 271 3.57 -6.38 -5.05
C VAL A 271 4.91 -5.66 -4.96
N ASN A 272 5.79 -5.93 -5.92
CA ASN A 272 7.11 -5.29 -6.05
C ASN A 272 7.50 -5.18 -7.54
N THR A 273 8.76 -4.83 -7.83
CA THR A 273 9.24 -4.70 -9.21
C THR A 273 9.27 -6.02 -9.99
N ASP A 274 9.23 -7.17 -9.32
CA ASP A 274 9.17 -8.47 -9.98
C ASP A 274 7.77 -8.75 -10.55
N ASN A 275 6.73 -8.11 -9.98
CA ASN A 275 5.34 -8.30 -10.36
C ASN A 275 4.57 -6.97 -10.56
N LYS A 276 5.12 -6.09 -11.42
CA LYS A 276 4.47 -4.89 -12.01
C LYS A 276 4.50 -3.59 -11.21
N LEU A 277 5.07 -3.54 -10.02
CA LEU A 277 5.39 -2.23 -9.42
C LEU A 277 6.58 -1.62 -10.15
N GLN A 278 6.54 -0.33 -10.44
CA GLN A 278 7.64 0.31 -11.18
C GLN A 278 8.84 0.67 -10.29
N ASN A 279 8.62 0.81 -8.97
CA ASN A 279 9.67 1.12 -7.99
C ASN A 279 9.32 0.50 -6.63
N ASN A 280 10.32 -0.05 -5.92
CA ASN A 280 10.12 -0.73 -4.64
C ASN A 280 10.05 0.20 -3.42
N THR A 281 10.44 1.47 -3.58
CA THR A 281 10.47 2.45 -2.49
C THR A 281 9.10 3.09 -2.31
N VAL A 282 8.38 2.65 -1.29
CA VAL A 282 7.06 3.16 -0.95
C VAL A 282 7.19 4.38 -0.04
N LEU A 283 6.77 5.55 -0.50
CA LEU A 283 6.79 6.79 0.27
C LEU A 283 5.47 7.06 0.99
N ARG A 284 4.32 6.70 0.38
CA ARG A 284 2.99 6.78 1.00
C ARG A 284 2.09 5.66 0.50
N LEU A 285 1.16 5.25 1.35
CA LEU A 285 0.04 4.35 1.04
C LEU A 285 -1.27 5.06 1.39
N TYR A 286 -2.30 4.77 0.62
CA TYR A 286 -3.65 5.27 0.86
C TYR A 286 -4.67 4.22 0.42
N CYS A 287 -5.63 3.91 1.28
CA CYS A 287 -6.79 3.09 0.92
C CYS A 287 -7.92 4.01 0.50
N ASP A 288 -8.37 3.92 -0.74
CA ASP A 288 -9.43 4.76 -1.29
C ASP A 288 -10.84 4.32 -0.86
N ASP A 289 -11.84 5.07 -1.31
CA ASP A 289 -13.22 4.80 -0.96
C ASP A 289 -13.76 3.50 -1.54
N ASP A 290 -13.15 2.98 -2.59
CA ASP A 290 -13.48 1.70 -3.23
C ASP A 290 -12.66 0.51 -2.68
N ASN A 291 -11.93 0.71 -1.56
CA ASN A 291 -11.08 -0.30 -0.92
C ASN A 291 -9.88 -0.75 -1.78
N ASN A 292 -9.43 0.10 -2.70
CA ASN A 292 -8.21 -0.12 -3.46
C ASN A 292 -7.05 0.67 -2.86
N ILE A 293 -5.82 0.32 -3.24
CA ILE A 293 -4.62 0.92 -2.66
C ILE A 293 -3.92 1.80 -3.68
N TRP A 294 -3.79 3.08 -3.34
CA TRP A 294 -2.89 4.00 -4.02
C TRP A 294 -1.54 4.03 -3.31
N THR A 295 -0.47 4.04 -4.08
CA THR A 295 0.88 4.18 -3.54
C THR A 295 1.65 5.27 -4.25
N ALA A 296 2.22 6.18 -3.46
CA ALA A 296 3.20 7.16 -3.90
C ALA A 296 4.59 6.54 -3.73
N LEU A 297 5.38 6.54 -4.80
CA LEU A 297 6.67 5.90 -4.87
C LEU A 297 7.80 6.93 -5.01
N ASP A 298 9.03 6.50 -4.76
CA ASP A 298 10.23 7.29 -5.09
C ASP A 298 10.29 7.59 -6.60
N GLU A 299 9.70 6.70 -7.41
CA GLU A 299 9.50 6.92 -8.83
C GLU A 299 8.07 6.50 -9.23
N GLY A 300 7.22 7.50 -9.51
CA GLY A 300 5.87 7.31 -9.99
C GLY A 300 4.81 7.09 -8.93
N ILE A 301 3.66 6.64 -9.41
CA ILE A 301 2.45 6.33 -8.63
C ILE A 301 1.93 4.98 -9.10
N ALA A 302 1.40 4.16 -8.20
CA ALA A 302 0.70 2.96 -8.60
C ALA A 302 -0.65 2.82 -7.91
N TYR A 303 -1.58 2.21 -8.62
CA TYR A 303 -2.91 1.85 -8.17
C TYR A 303 -3.06 0.33 -8.16
N ILE A 304 -3.41 -0.24 -7.03
CA ILE A 304 -3.53 -1.66 -6.80
C ILE A 304 -5.00 -1.98 -6.57
N HIS A 305 -5.58 -2.79 -7.43
CA HIS A 305 -6.97 -3.24 -7.35
C HIS A 305 -7.14 -4.29 -6.24
N ASN A 306 -7.21 -3.84 -5.00
CA ASN A 306 -7.36 -4.73 -3.84
C ASN A 306 -8.76 -5.37 -3.78
N ASN A 307 -9.78 -4.70 -4.29
CA ASN A 307 -11.18 -5.16 -4.31
C ASN A 307 -11.55 -5.91 -5.61
N SER A 308 -10.58 -6.37 -6.39
CA SER A 308 -10.82 -7.11 -7.64
C SER A 308 -11.04 -8.59 -7.38
N LEU A 309 -11.96 -9.20 -8.13
CA LEU A 309 -12.11 -10.66 -8.21
C LEU A 309 -11.11 -11.29 -9.20
N ILE A 310 -10.34 -10.47 -9.92
CA ILE A 310 -9.36 -10.89 -10.91
C ILE A 310 -7.97 -10.68 -10.35
N TYR A 311 -7.15 -11.71 -10.39
CA TYR A 311 -5.77 -11.70 -9.94
C TYR A 311 -4.86 -12.15 -11.07
N TYR A 312 -3.62 -11.67 -11.05
CA TYR A 312 -2.57 -12.15 -11.94
C TYR A 312 -1.79 -13.27 -11.27
N TYR A 313 -1.47 -14.26 -12.09
CA TYR A 313 -0.39 -15.18 -11.79
C TYR A 313 0.72 -14.97 -12.83
N GLU A 314 1.88 -14.56 -12.36
CA GLU A 314 3.08 -14.49 -13.19
C GLU A 314 4.06 -15.56 -12.69
N PRO A 315 4.23 -16.68 -13.44
CA PRO A 315 5.16 -17.71 -13.03
C PRO A 315 6.60 -17.16 -13.04
N PRO A 316 7.44 -17.55 -12.07
CA PRO A 316 8.82 -17.07 -11.97
C PRO A 316 9.70 -17.44 -13.18
N PHE A 317 9.20 -18.28 -14.07
CA PHE A 317 9.85 -18.65 -15.32
C PHE A 317 8.93 -18.36 -16.50
N ARG A 318 9.31 -17.43 -17.36
CA ARG A 318 8.57 -17.01 -18.58
C ARG A 318 8.34 -18.10 -19.63
N LYS A 319 8.31 -19.39 -19.25
CA LYS A 319 8.29 -20.53 -20.17
C LYS A 319 6.96 -21.26 -20.29
N ILE A 320 5.88 -20.79 -19.66
CA ILE A 320 4.58 -21.46 -19.77
C ILE A 320 3.97 -21.32 -21.19
N GLY A 321 4.28 -20.21 -21.87
CA GLY A 321 3.77 -19.94 -23.20
C GLY A 321 2.31 -19.49 -23.21
N MET A 322 1.57 -19.84 -24.26
CA MET A 322 0.15 -19.53 -24.39
C MET A 322 -0.66 -20.52 -23.57
N VAL A 323 -1.40 -20.03 -22.59
CA VAL A 323 -2.29 -20.84 -21.74
C VAL A 323 -3.61 -21.07 -22.45
N TYR A 324 -4.05 -22.33 -22.50
CA TYR A 324 -5.31 -22.74 -23.08
C TYR A 324 -6.36 -23.03 -22.03
N ASP A 325 -5.94 -23.61 -20.88
CA ASP A 325 -6.85 -23.98 -19.81
C ASP A 325 -6.16 -24.04 -18.45
N VAL A 326 -6.92 -23.87 -17.35
CA VAL A 326 -6.42 -23.88 -15.99
C VAL A 326 -7.39 -24.56 -15.04
N LEU A 327 -6.93 -25.58 -14.34
CA LEU A 327 -7.65 -26.20 -13.23
C LEU A 327 -7.09 -25.74 -11.91
N VAL A 328 -7.86 -25.01 -11.11
CA VAL A 328 -7.48 -24.53 -9.78
C VAL A 328 -8.15 -25.38 -8.71
N ARG A 329 -7.37 -25.89 -7.76
CA ARG A 329 -7.81 -26.63 -6.57
C ARG A 329 -7.34 -25.88 -5.31
N GLU A 330 -7.79 -26.30 -4.13
CA GLU A 330 -7.49 -25.58 -2.87
C GLU A 330 -6.02 -25.25 -2.65
N ASN A 331 -5.10 -26.18 -2.97
CA ASN A 331 -3.67 -26.04 -2.67
C ASN A 331 -2.76 -26.23 -3.89
N GLU A 332 -3.32 -26.37 -5.07
CA GLU A 332 -2.56 -26.61 -6.30
C GLU A 332 -3.32 -26.11 -7.53
N ALA A 333 -2.62 -25.89 -8.62
CA ALA A 333 -3.23 -25.67 -9.92
C ALA A 333 -2.49 -26.43 -11.02
N TYR A 334 -3.21 -26.74 -12.09
CA TYR A 334 -2.65 -27.24 -13.33
C TYR A 334 -2.89 -26.23 -14.44
N ILE A 335 -1.89 -26.00 -15.26
CA ILE A 335 -1.92 -25.00 -16.34
C ILE A 335 -1.60 -25.74 -17.65
N ALA A 336 -2.59 -25.86 -18.51
CA ALA A 336 -2.43 -26.42 -19.85
C ALA A 336 -2.01 -25.33 -20.84
N SER A 337 -0.91 -25.55 -21.55
CA SER A 337 -0.34 -24.56 -22.45
C SER A 337 0.25 -25.16 -23.72
N ASN A 338 0.68 -24.27 -24.64
CA ASN A 338 1.40 -24.70 -25.84
C ASN A 338 2.81 -25.25 -25.59
N GLN A 339 3.31 -25.17 -24.35
CA GLN A 339 4.64 -25.67 -23.95
C GLN A 339 4.54 -26.92 -23.06
N GLY A 340 3.32 -27.30 -22.64
CA GLY A 340 3.08 -28.47 -21.81
C GLY A 340 2.05 -28.26 -20.72
N LEU A 341 1.89 -29.29 -19.88
CA LEU A 341 1.11 -29.21 -18.66
C LEU A 341 2.04 -28.84 -17.50
N TYR A 342 1.72 -27.76 -16.80
CA TYR A 342 2.45 -27.33 -15.62
C TYR A 342 1.63 -27.58 -14.35
N TRP A 343 2.30 -28.01 -13.30
CA TRP A 343 1.75 -28.15 -11.96
C TRP A 343 2.30 -27.04 -11.06
N LEU A 344 1.41 -26.31 -10.43
CA LEU A 344 1.71 -25.23 -9.49
C LEU A 344 1.31 -25.67 -8.10
N LYS A 345 2.29 -25.74 -7.19
CA LYS A 345 2.08 -26.05 -5.78
C LYS A 345 3.14 -25.37 -4.91
N ASP A 346 2.74 -24.89 -3.74
CA ASP A 346 3.62 -24.24 -2.76
C ASP A 346 4.51 -23.14 -3.38
N GLY A 347 3.92 -22.35 -4.31
CA GLY A 347 4.62 -21.28 -5.02
C GLY A 347 5.61 -21.74 -6.10
N LYS A 348 5.72 -23.04 -6.35
CA LYS A 348 6.61 -23.60 -7.40
C LYS A 348 5.78 -24.06 -8.58
N THR A 349 6.26 -23.72 -9.78
CA THR A 349 5.67 -24.18 -11.05
C THR A 349 6.64 -25.13 -11.71
N GLU A 350 6.18 -26.36 -11.95
CA GLU A 350 6.97 -27.41 -12.53
C GLU A 350 6.26 -28.02 -13.75
N LEU A 351 6.97 -28.30 -14.82
CA LEU A 351 6.45 -29.01 -15.97
C LEU A 351 6.23 -30.50 -15.60
N VAL A 352 5.04 -31.01 -15.89
CA VAL A 352 4.75 -32.42 -15.66
C VAL A 352 5.56 -33.28 -16.63
N PRO A 353 6.46 -34.16 -16.15
CA PRO A 353 7.35 -34.95 -17.03
C PRO A 353 6.59 -35.80 -18.03
N GLY A 354 7.02 -35.75 -19.29
CA GLY A 354 6.39 -36.48 -20.40
C GLY A 354 5.24 -35.73 -21.06
N LEU A 355 4.80 -34.61 -20.51
CA LEU A 355 3.73 -33.74 -21.08
C LEU A 355 4.29 -32.40 -21.57
N GLU A 356 5.50 -32.41 -22.11
CA GLU A 356 6.04 -31.34 -22.95
C GLU A 356 5.25 -31.30 -24.26
N GLU A 357 5.18 -30.16 -24.94
CA GLU A 357 4.35 -29.85 -26.12
C GLU A 357 2.94 -29.39 -25.70
N GLN A 358 2.01 -29.36 -26.65
CA GLN A 358 0.68 -28.78 -26.41
C GLN A 358 -0.20 -29.65 -25.49
N ALA A 359 -0.54 -29.12 -24.35
CA ALA A 359 -1.63 -29.53 -23.48
C ALA A 359 -2.84 -28.61 -23.75
N TRP A 360 -3.97 -29.16 -24.15
CA TRP A 360 -5.13 -28.43 -24.66
C TRP A 360 -6.15 -28.09 -23.57
N PHE A 361 -6.40 -29.07 -22.67
CA PHE A 361 -7.29 -28.88 -21.53
C PHE A 361 -6.75 -29.61 -20.30
N VAL A 362 -7.20 -29.22 -19.14
CA VAL A 362 -7.06 -29.95 -17.88
C VAL A 362 -8.34 -29.81 -17.07
N ASP A 363 -8.96 -30.95 -16.75
CA ASP A 363 -10.23 -30.96 -16.04
C ASP A 363 -10.28 -32.05 -14.97
N GLU A 364 -11.18 -31.92 -14.01
CA GLU A 364 -11.41 -32.88 -12.95
C GLU A 364 -12.76 -33.54 -13.11
N TRP A 365 -12.77 -34.87 -13.32
CA TRP A 365 -13.97 -35.69 -13.34
C TRP A 365 -13.96 -36.70 -12.20
N GLY A 366 -14.94 -36.59 -11.31
CA GLY A 366 -14.97 -37.33 -10.06
C GLY A 366 -13.82 -36.87 -9.13
N LYS A 367 -12.84 -37.74 -8.92
CA LYS A 367 -11.62 -37.44 -8.16
C LYS A 367 -10.35 -37.55 -9.00
N GLN A 368 -10.50 -37.64 -10.29
CA GLN A 368 -9.43 -37.85 -11.23
C GLN A 368 -9.23 -36.62 -12.10
N ILE A 369 -7.98 -36.25 -12.32
CA ILE A 369 -7.60 -35.12 -13.17
C ILE A 369 -7.16 -35.67 -14.51
N PHE A 370 -7.73 -35.11 -15.57
CA PHE A 370 -7.44 -35.48 -16.96
C PHE A 370 -6.76 -34.30 -17.66
N CYS A 371 -5.80 -34.61 -18.52
CA CYS A 371 -5.18 -33.65 -19.41
C CYS A 371 -5.27 -34.14 -20.84
N GLY A 372 -5.88 -33.35 -21.71
CA GLY A 372 -5.83 -33.56 -23.18
C GLY A 372 -4.55 -32.98 -23.74
N HIS A 373 -3.79 -33.84 -24.43
CA HIS A 373 -2.47 -33.53 -24.93
C HIS A 373 -2.32 -34.00 -26.40
N ASN A 374 -1.34 -33.48 -27.14
CA ASN A 374 -1.03 -33.92 -28.51
C ASN A 374 -0.76 -35.44 -28.61
N LYS A 375 -0.25 -36.02 -27.53
CA LYS A 375 0.08 -37.46 -27.46
C LYS A 375 -1.08 -38.37 -27.03
N GLY A 376 -2.22 -37.77 -26.62
CA GLY A 376 -3.37 -38.48 -26.10
C GLY A 376 -3.97 -37.83 -24.87
N THR A 377 -4.84 -38.53 -24.15
CA THR A 377 -5.41 -38.08 -22.87
C THR A 377 -4.71 -38.77 -21.71
N PHE A 378 -4.33 -38.01 -20.69
CA PHE A 378 -3.57 -38.50 -19.54
C PHE A 378 -4.34 -38.30 -18.24
N LEU A 379 -4.23 -39.26 -17.33
CA LEU A 379 -4.57 -39.13 -15.92
C LEU A 379 -3.38 -38.47 -15.19
N ILE A 380 -3.66 -37.47 -14.36
CA ILE A 380 -2.65 -36.64 -13.68
C ILE A 380 -2.77 -36.76 -12.16
N SER A 381 -1.62 -36.83 -11.50
CA SER A 381 -1.53 -36.78 -10.04
C SER A 381 -0.20 -36.11 -9.64
N GLY A 382 -0.24 -34.81 -9.31
CA GLY A 382 0.96 -34.00 -9.12
C GLY A 382 1.83 -34.01 -10.37
N LEU A 383 3.11 -34.35 -10.22
CA LEU A 383 4.07 -34.48 -11.33
C LEU A 383 4.01 -35.85 -12.05
N LYS A 384 3.04 -36.70 -11.75
CA LYS A 384 2.91 -38.02 -12.38
C LYS A 384 1.79 -37.98 -13.44
N SER A 385 2.06 -38.58 -14.60
CA SER A 385 1.11 -38.76 -15.67
C SER A 385 1.00 -40.22 -16.08
N LYS A 386 -0.19 -40.66 -16.46
CA LYS A 386 -0.48 -42.00 -17.00
C LYS A 386 -1.39 -41.89 -18.21
N LEU A 387 -1.01 -42.45 -19.34
CA LEU A 387 -1.82 -42.47 -20.53
C LEU A 387 -3.15 -43.20 -20.27
N ALA A 388 -4.26 -42.51 -20.50
CA ALA A 388 -5.63 -43.04 -20.40
C ALA A 388 -6.20 -43.39 -21.77
N SER A 389 -5.86 -42.62 -22.82
CA SER A 389 -6.25 -42.84 -24.19
C SER A 389 -5.13 -42.33 -25.13
N ASP A 390 -4.85 -43.09 -26.18
CA ASP A 390 -3.88 -42.76 -27.23
C ASP A 390 -4.47 -41.95 -28.39
N VAL A 391 -5.74 -41.58 -28.30
CA VAL A 391 -6.40 -40.71 -29.28
C VAL A 391 -5.77 -39.31 -29.16
N LYS A 392 -5.07 -38.91 -30.22
CA LYS A 392 -4.30 -37.66 -30.26
C LYS A 392 -5.20 -36.45 -30.39
N GLY A 393 -4.73 -35.33 -29.77
CA GLY A 393 -5.38 -34.02 -29.95
C GLY A 393 -6.70 -33.85 -29.19
N GLY A 394 -6.87 -34.47 -28.02
CA GLY A 394 -8.02 -34.22 -27.15
C GLY A 394 -8.08 -32.75 -26.73
N MET A 395 -9.08 -32.02 -27.24
CA MET A 395 -9.27 -30.59 -27.00
C MET A 395 -10.31 -30.26 -25.90
N CYS A 396 -11.18 -31.21 -25.61
CA CYS A 396 -12.18 -31.11 -24.53
C CYS A 396 -12.59 -32.49 -24.06
N MET A 397 -13.25 -32.56 -22.93
CA MET A 397 -13.91 -33.73 -22.40
C MET A 397 -15.37 -33.35 -22.07
N GLU A 398 -16.34 -34.08 -22.57
CA GLU A 398 -17.78 -33.93 -22.25
C GLU A 398 -18.26 -35.05 -21.35
#